data_b701c7953cadcd6c80a633bb0c35ee53
#
_entry.id   b701c7953cadcd6c80a633bb0c35ee53
#
_cell.length_a   1.000
_cell.length_b   1.000
_cell.length_c   1.000
_cell.angle_alpha   90.00
_cell.angle_beta   90.00
_cell.angle_gamma   90.00
#
_symmetry.space_group_name_H-M   'P 1'
#
loop_
_entity.id
_entity.type
_entity.pdbx_description
1 polymer ?
#
loop_
_entity_poly.entity_id
_entity_poly.type
_entity_poly.pdbx_seq_one_letter_code
_entity_poly.pdbx_strand_id
1 'polypeptide(L)'
;VPAGISERVATVVVCAIAGKYAGHLLLSDTLKADAVEAIGRLKQLHIDNIQLLSGDKKEIVAIFAKTLGIRHARGGLLPEDKAAYLEKLNAEAGVSAAFVGDGMNDAPVLALSDVGIAMGGLGADAAIESADVVIQTDQPSKVATAISIGRATRRIVKQNIAGAIGVKSLILIAGACGFVTLWAAVFADVGVALLAVLNSVRILSKKFE
;
A
#
# COMPACT_ATOMS: atom_id res chain seq x y z
N VAL A 1 31.49 29.82 -2.68
CA VAL A 1 31.29 28.37 -2.63
C VAL A 1 32.26 27.76 -3.66
N PRO A 2 33.06 26.74 -3.32
CA PRO A 2 33.96 26.09 -4.29
C PRO A 2 33.19 25.57 -5.50
N ALA A 3 33.77 25.73 -6.71
CA ALA A 3 33.19 25.22 -7.94
C ALA A 3 33.04 23.68 -7.88
N GLY A 4 31.93 23.15 -8.39
CA GLY A 4 31.65 21.71 -8.45
C GLY A 4 30.91 21.12 -7.26
N ILE A 5 30.58 21.89 -6.20
CA ILE A 5 29.78 21.39 -5.07
C ILE A 5 28.30 21.28 -5.46
N SER A 6 27.80 22.21 -6.29
CA SER A 6 26.41 22.20 -6.76
C SER A 6 26.09 21.11 -7.80
N GLU A 7 27.10 20.51 -8.41
CA GLU A 7 26.96 19.44 -9.41
C GLU A 7 26.83 18.04 -8.78
N ARG A 8 27.02 17.92 -7.46
CA ARG A 8 26.90 16.63 -6.79
C ARG A 8 25.44 16.20 -6.69
N VAL A 9 25.22 14.92 -6.87
CA VAL A 9 23.89 14.25 -6.75
C VAL A 9 23.60 14.07 -5.26
N ALA A 10 23.51 15.18 -4.53
CA ALA A 10 23.25 15.24 -3.08
C ALA A 10 22.65 16.60 -2.72
N THR A 11 21.98 16.68 -1.58
CA THR A 11 21.60 17.96 -0.99
C THR A 11 22.81 18.58 -0.31
N VAL A 12 23.17 19.78 -0.72
CA VAL A 12 24.33 20.49 -0.19
C VAL A 12 23.88 21.58 0.76
N VAL A 13 24.29 21.50 2.01
CA VAL A 13 24.10 22.56 3.01
C VAL A 13 25.41 23.32 3.15
N VAL A 14 25.44 24.57 2.71
CA VAL A 14 26.61 25.42 2.79
C VAL A 14 26.60 26.20 4.11
N CYS A 15 27.71 26.14 4.84
CA CYS A 15 27.91 26.87 6.06
C CYS A 15 28.81 28.09 5.82
N ALA A 16 28.42 29.26 6.36
CA ALA A 16 29.24 30.48 6.32
C ALA A 16 29.35 31.05 7.73
N ILE A 17 30.53 31.53 8.09
CA ILE A 17 30.82 32.24 9.35
C ILE A 17 31.29 33.64 9.00
N ALA A 18 30.68 34.65 9.57
CA ALA A 18 31.02 36.07 9.29
C ALA A 18 31.07 36.39 7.79
N GLY A 19 30.14 35.82 6.97
CA GLY A 19 30.07 36.04 5.55
C GLY A 19 31.11 35.27 4.71
N LYS A 20 31.95 34.48 5.34
CA LYS A 20 32.95 33.67 4.64
C LYS A 20 32.55 32.20 4.65
N TYR A 21 32.81 31.51 3.54
CA TYR A 21 32.62 30.08 3.44
C TYR A 21 33.42 29.36 4.52
N ALA A 22 32.76 28.58 5.37
CA ALA A 22 33.36 27.79 6.44
C ALA A 22 33.39 26.28 6.12
N GLY A 23 32.46 25.80 5.31
CA GLY A 23 32.38 24.39 4.94
C GLY A 23 31.04 24.06 4.29
N HIS A 24 30.83 22.78 4.00
CA HIS A 24 29.55 22.27 3.53
C HIS A 24 29.30 20.87 4.06
N LEU A 25 28.02 20.53 4.20
CA LEU A 25 27.54 19.19 4.48
C LEU A 25 26.91 18.64 3.21
N LEU A 26 27.19 17.38 2.92
CA LEU A 26 26.52 16.64 1.86
C LEU A 26 25.52 15.68 2.51
N LEU A 27 24.23 15.90 2.24
CA LEU A 27 23.17 15.02 2.65
C LEU A 27 22.78 14.19 1.44
N SER A 28 22.88 12.88 1.54
CA SER A 28 22.39 11.97 0.53
C SER A 28 21.41 11.00 1.16
N ASP A 29 20.24 10.89 0.54
CA ASP A 29 19.28 9.89 0.92
C ASP A 29 19.78 8.50 0.54
N THR A 30 19.41 7.51 1.33
CA THR A 30 19.72 6.12 1.07
C THR A 30 18.43 5.32 0.95
N LEU A 31 18.46 4.30 0.10
CA LEU A 31 17.35 3.36 0.03
C LEU A 31 17.21 2.62 1.36
N LYS A 32 15.98 2.43 1.81
CA LYS A 32 15.70 1.57 2.96
C LYS A 32 16.23 0.16 2.70
N ALA A 33 16.74 -0.49 3.73
CA ALA A 33 17.45 -1.77 3.61
C ALA A 33 16.64 -2.86 2.90
N ASP A 34 15.32 -2.85 3.06
CA ASP A 34 14.39 -3.83 2.49
C ASP A 34 13.68 -3.33 1.20
N ALA A 35 14.05 -2.17 0.66
CA ALA A 35 13.37 -1.58 -0.50
C ALA A 35 13.47 -2.47 -1.75
N VAL A 36 14.62 -3.07 -2.00
CA VAL A 36 14.81 -4.00 -3.15
C VAL A 36 13.97 -5.25 -2.96
N GLU A 37 13.96 -5.81 -1.75
CA GLU A 37 13.12 -6.96 -1.40
C GLU A 37 11.63 -6.64 -1.58
N ALA A 38 11.20 -5.46 -1.11
CA ALA A 38 9.83 -4.99 -1.25
C ALA A 38 9.34 -5.03 -2.70
N ILE A 39 10.13 -4.45 -3.62
CA ILE A 39 9.81 -4.46 -5.05
C ILE A 39 9.79 -5.88 -5.61
N GLY A 40 10.72 -6.73 -5.21
CA GLY A 40 10.75 -8.14 -5.60
C GLY A 40 9.48 -8.88 -5.17
N ARG A 41 9.06 -8.70 -3.92
CA ARG A 41 7.83 -9.31 -3.37
C ARG A 41 6.57 -8.79 -4.05
N LEU A 42 6.48 -7.51 -4.37
CA LEU A 42 5.37 -6.94 -5.12
C LEU A 42 5.25 -7.57 -6.51
N LYS A 43 6.37 -7.74 -7.23
CA LYS A 43 6.39 -8.42 -8.53
C LYS A 43 5.96 -9.89 -8.43
N GLN A 44 6.37 -10.61 -7.37
CA GLN A 44 5.88 -11.98 -7.12
C GLN A 44 4.36 -12.03 -6.88
N LEU A 45 3.78 -10.97 -6.37
CA LEU A 45 2.33 -10.81 -6.24
C LEU A 45 1.64 -10.36 -7.53
N HIS A 46 2.36 -10.36 -8.67
CA HIS A 46 1.87 -9.88 -9.97
C HIS A 46 1.42 -8.41 -9.95
N ILE A 47 2.18 -7.58 -9.24
CA ILE A 47 2.06 -6.12 -9.29
C ILE A 47 3.25 -5.61 -10.10
N ASP A 48 3.02 -5.45 -11.41
CA ASP A 48 4.09 -5.14 -12.37
C ASP A 48 4.20 -3.64 -12.65
N ASN A 49 3.09 -2.89 -12.53
CA ASN A 49 3.07 -1.45 -12.74
C ASN A 49 3.41 -0.73 -11.42
N ILE A 50 4.70 -0.75 -11.07
CA ILE A 50 5.22 -0.05 -9.90
C ILE A 50 5.85 1.25 -10.37
N GLN A 51 5.49 2.37 -9.74
CA GLN A 51 5.95 3.69 -10.10
C GLN A 51 6.57 4.40 -8.89
N LEU A 52 7.61 5.20 -9.12
CA LEU A 52 8.30 6.00 -8.11
C LEU A 52 8.01 7.48 -8.36
N LEU A 53 7.33 8.13 -7.41
CA LEU A 53 7.03 9.56 -7.44
C LEU A 53 7.73 10.24 -6.26
N SER A 54 8.63 11.17 -6.51
CA SER A 54 9.39 11.85 -5.46
C SER A 54 9.51 13.37 -5.72
N GLY A 55 9.63 14.12 -4.63
CA GLY A 55 10.00 15.55 -4.67
C GLY A 55 11.49 15.78 -4.92
N ASP A 56 12.33 14.74 -4.79
CA ASP A 56 13.76 14.84 -4.96
C ASP A 56 14.18 15.13 -6.40
N LYS A 57 15.45 15.53 -6.58
CA LYS A 57 16.01 15.80 -7.90
C LYS A 57 15.86 14.60 -8.83
N LYS A 58 15.52 14.86 -10.09
CA LYS A 58 15.28 13.83 -11.11
C LYS A 58 16.42 12.84 -11.24
N GLU A 59 17.65 13.31 -11.09
CA GLU A 59 18.88 12.51 -11.18
C GLU A 59 18.96 11.47 -10.04
N ILE A 60 18.61 11.87 -8.81
CA ILE A 60 18.57 10.98 -7.62
C ILE A 60 17.50 9.92 -7.82
N VAL A 61 16.30 10.35 -8.20
CA VAL A 61 15.15 9.45 -8.42
C VAL A 61 15.46 8.44 -9.53
N ALA A 62 16.15 8.84 -10.60
CA ALA A 62 16.57 7.94 -11.67
C ALA A 62 17.55 6.86 -11.19
N ILE A 63 18.49 7.22 -10.31
CA ILE A 63 19.43 6.27 -9.70
C ILE A 63 18.68 5.25 -8.85
N PHE A 64 17.78 5.71 -7.99
CA PHE A 64 16.98 4.83 -7.14
C PHE A 64 16.07 3.92 -7.96
N ALA A 65 15.40 4.45 -8.98
CA ALA A 65 14.56 3.67 -9.87
C ALA A 65 15.34 2.54 -10.58
N LYS A 66 16.55 2.85 -11.05
CA LYS A 66 17.44 1.86 -11.65
C LYS A 66 17.83 0.76 -10.66
N THR A 67 18.22 1.14 -9.44
CA THR A 67 18.59 0.20 -8.37
C THR A 67 17.40 -0.71 -7.98
N LEU A 68 16.19 -0.15 -7.90
CA LEU A 68 14.97 -0.87 -7.57
C LEU A 68 14.37 -1.66 -8.74
N GLY A 69 14.87 -1.44 -9.96
CA GLY A 69 14.30 -2.06 -11.16
C GLY A 69 12.88 -1.56 -11.47
N ILE A 70 12.62 -0.28 -11.17
CA ILE A 70 11.36 0.42 -11.47
C ILE A 70 11.50 1.14 -12.81
N ARG A 71 10.55 0.94 -13.73
CA ARG A 71 10.61 1.51 -15.09
C ARG A 71 10.10 2.96 -15.15
N HIS A 72 9.10 3.28 -14.34
CA HIS A 72 8.45 4.58 -14.34
C HIS A 72 8.78 5.33 -13.06
N ALA A 73 9.59 6.38 -13.18
CA ALA A 73 10.01 7.21 -12.07
C ALA A 73 9.93 8.69 -12.46
N ARG A 74 9.46 9.50 -11.53
CA ARG A 74 9.34 10.96 -11.68
C ARG A 74 9.89 11.64 -10.44
N GLY A 75 10.85 12.54 -10.64
CA GLY A 75 11.43 13.36 -9.60
C GLY A 75 11.08 14.83 -9.78
N GLY A 76 11.30 15.62 -8.72
CA GLY A 76 11.02 17.06 -8.70
C GLY A 76 9.53 17.37 -8.66
N LEU A 77 8.71 16.49 -8.11
CA LEU A 77 7.26 16.67 -8.03
C LEU A 77 6.87 17.42 -6.75
N LEU A 78 6.00 18.39 -6.88
CA LEU A 78 5.27 18.98 -5.76
C LEU A 78 4.12 18.05 -5.33
N PRO A 79 3.57 18.20 -4.12
CA PRO A 79 2.42 17.40 -3.68
C PRO A 79 1.23 17.46 -4.66
N GLU A 80 0.96 18.63 -5.22
CA GLU A 80 -0.10 18.83 -6.22
C GLU A 80 0.17 18.07 -7.53
N ASP A 81 1.44 17.98 -7.96
CA ASP A 81 1.83 17.22 -9.16
C ASP A 81 1.61 15.72 -8.96
N LYS A 82 1.89 15.22 -7.76
CA LYS A 82 1.64 13.82 -7.40
C LYS A 82 0.14 13.52 -7.44
N ALA A 83 -0.69 14.41 -6.85
CA ALA A 83 -2.14 14.29 -6.86
C ALA A 83 -2.70 14.29 -8.28
N ALA A 84 -2.32 15.28 -9.11
CA ALA A 84 -2.75 15.36 -10.51
C ALA A 84 -2.29 14.15 -11.34
N TYR A 85 -1.14 13.58 -11.02
CA TYR A 85 -0.67 12.36 -11.67
C TYR A 85 -1.52 11.15 -11.29
N LEU A 86 -1.87 11.01 -10.02
CA LEU A 86 -2.73 9.93 -9.53
C LEU A 86 -4.15 10.02 -10.11
N GLU A 87 -4.72 11.22 -10.18
CA GLU A 87 -6.02 11.44 -10.81
C GLU A 87 -6.04 10.98 -12.28
N LYS A 88 -4.97 11.24 -13.03
CA LYS A 88 -4.83 10.74 -14.40
C LYS A 88 -4.78 9.21 -14.48
N LEU A 89 -4.07 8.57 -13.54
CA LEU A 89 -4.02 7.11 -13.47
C LEU A 89 -5.40 6.52 -13.14
N ASN A 90 -6.12 7.11 -12.19
CA ASN A 90 -7.45 6.66 -11.79
C ASN A 90 -8.51 6.90 -12.88
N ALA A 91 -8.29 7.87 -13.78
CA ALA A 91 -9.15 8.10 -14.94
C ALA A 91 -9.02 7.02 -16.04
N GLU A 92 -7.95 6.22 -16.01
CA GLU A 92 -7.77 5.11 -16.93
C GLU A 92 -8.70 3.96 -16.58
N ALA A 93 -9.53 3.51 -17.54
CA ALA A 93 -10.51 2.47 -17.28
C ALA A 93 -9.87 1.14 -16.83
N GLY A 94 -10.33 0.63 -15.70
CA GLY A 94 -9.87 -0.64 -15.14
C GLY A 94 -8.55 -0.60 -14.37
N VAL A 95 -7.98 0.59 -14.15
CA VAL A 95 -6.81 0.79 -13.29
C VAL A 95 -7.30 1.07 -11.88
N SER A 96 -6.71 0.41 -10.88
CA SER A 96 -6.84 0.76 -9.46
C SER A 96 -5.45 1.06 -8.93
N ALA A 97 -5.27 2.25 -8.39
CA ALA A 97 -3.99 2.72 -7.89
C ALA A 97 -3.93 2.69 -6.36
N ALA A 98 -2.92 2.00 -5.83
CA ALA A 98 -2.52 2.15 -4.43
C ALA A 98 -1.37 3.14 -4.33
N PHE A 99 -1.46 4.08 -3.41
CA PHE A 99 -0.39 5.03 -3.11
C PHE A 99 0.23 4.69 -1.75
N VAL A 100 1.55 4.67 -1.71
CA VAL A 100 2.32 4.44 -0.47
C VAL A 100 3.12 5.70 -0.16
N GLY A 101 2.86 6.30 1.00
CA GLY A 101 3.54 7.51 1.45
C GLY A 101 3.86 7.47 2.94
N ASP A 102 4.84 8.23 3.37
CA ASP A 102 5.33 8.27 4.76
C ASP A 102 5.20 9.65 5.43
N GLY A 103 4.80 10.68 4.68
CA GLY A 103 4.81 12.05 5.13
C GLY A 103 3.46 12.75 5.19
N MET A 104 3.37 13.79 6.01
CA MET A 104 2.22 14.70 6.08
C MET A 104 1.92 15.35 4.71
N ASN A 105 2.94 15.56 3.89
CA ASN A 105 2.81 16.14 2.55
C ASN A 105 2.10 15.20 1.56
N ASP A 106 2.04 13.91 1.85
CA ASP A 106 1.42 12.90 1.01
C ASP A 106 -0.05 12.61 1.41
N ALA A 107 -0.54 13.18 2.52
CA ALA A 107 -1.91 12.98 2.99
C ALA A 107 -2.99 13.26 1.93
N PRO A 108 -2.92 14.36 1.14
CA PRO A 108 -3.87 14.58 0.06
C PRO A 108 -3.83 13.51 -1.03
N VAL A 109 -2.64 12.98 -1.32
CA VAL A 109 -2.46 11.94 -2.36
C VAL A 109 -2.95 10.59 -1.86
N LEU A 110 -2.72 10.28 -0.58
CA LEU A 110 -3.25 9.09 0.09
C LEU A 110 -4.79 9.06 0.03
N ALA A 111 -5.43 10.19 0.34
CA ALA A 111 -6.89 10.31 0.31
C ALA A 111 -7.50 10.22 -1.11
N LEU A 112 -6.74 10.58 -2.15
CA LEU A 112 -7.17 10.51 -3.56
C LEU A 112 -6.96 9.15 -4.19
N SER A 113 -6.16 8.27 -3.58
CA SER A 113 -5.88 6.94 -4.10
C SER A 113 -7.05 5.98 -3.86
N ASP A 114 -7.18 4.92 -4.68
CA ASP A 114 -8.15 3.86 -4.41
C ASP A 114 -7.79 3.08 -3.13
N VAL A 115 -6.51 3.03 -2.79
CA VAL A 115 -6.00 2.51 -1.52
C VAL A 115 -4.81 3.34 -1.08
N GLY A 116 -4.97 4.12 -0.03
CA GLY A 116 -3.90 4.86 0.63
C GLY A 116 -3.19 4.02 1.69
N ILE A 117 -1.87 3.90 1.59
CA ILE A 117 -1.05 3.17 2.55
C ILE A 117 -0.05 4.12 3.19
N ALA A 118 -0.25 4.43 4.47
CA ALA A 118 0.69 5.23 5.26
C ALA A 118 1.76 4.36 5.89
N MET A 119 3.00 4.84 5.85
CA MET A 119 4.16 4.20 6.46
C MET A 119 4.70 5.05 7.62
N GLY A 120 5.14 4.38 8.68
CA GLY A 120 5.67 5.05 9.88
C GLY A 120 4.61 5.32 10.93
N GLY A 121 4.91 5.01 12.20
CA GLY A 121 3.94 5.05 13.29
C GLY A 121 3.96 6.30 14.16
N LEU A 122 4.96 7.17 14.08
CA LEU A 122 5.13 8.32 14.97
C LEU A 122 5.38 9.59 14.18
N GLY A 123 4.45 10.54 14.24
CA GLY A 123 4.59 11.89 13.70
C GLY A 123 3.89 12.18 12.38
N ALA A 124 3.14 11.22 11.83
CA ALA A 124 2.37 11.41 10.59
C ALA A 124 0.86 11.29 10.83
N ASP A 125 0.34 11.90 11.90
CA ASP A 125 -1.08 11.77 12.28
C ASP A 125 -2.04 12.09 11.11
N ALA A 126 -1.73 13.11 10.32
CA ALA A 126 -2.53 13.46 9.14
C ALA A 126 -2.48 12.40 8.04
N ALA A 127 -1.33 11.75 7.81
CA ALA A 127 -1.21 10.67 6.83
C ALA A 127 -1.92 9.41 7.32
N ILE A 128 -1.84 9.12 8.63
CA ILE A 128 -2.54 8.00 9.27
C ILE A 128 -4.05 8.19 9.15
N GLU A 129 -4.56 9.39 9.40
CA GLU A 129 -6.00 9.71 9.31
C GLU A 129 -6.53 9.65 7.88
N SER A 130 -5.67 9.89 6.89
CA SER A 130 -6.04 9.88 5.47
C SER A 130 -5.82 8.54 4.76
N ALA A 131 -5.23 7.55 5.43
CA ALA A 131 -4.87 6.27 4.84
C ALA A 131 -5.88 5.16 5.18
N ASP A 132 -6.12 4.26 4.21
CA ASP A 132 -6.91 3.05 4.40
C ASP A 132 -6.13 1.96 5.14
N VAL A 133 -4.81 1.96 5.00
CA VAL A 133 -3.90 0.99 5.62
C VAL A 133 -2.73 1.73 6.27
N VAL A 134 -2.43 1.37 7.51
CA VAL A 134 -1.28 1.92 8.23
C VAL A 134 -0.26 0.82 8.52
N ILE A 135 0.97 1.02 8.05
CA ILE A 135 2.11 0.16 8.35
C ILE A 135 2.93 0.83 9.43
N GLN A 136 2.82 0.35 10.67
CA GLN A 136 3.47 0.95 11.84
C GLN A 136 5.00 0.89 11.79
N THR A 137 5.55 -0.07 11.07
CA THR A 137 7.00 -0.20 10.87
C THR A 137 7.41 0.54 9.61
N ASP A 138 8.61 1.12 9.62
CA ASP A 138 9.17 1.83 8.48
C ASP A 138 9.84 0.86 7.48
N GLN A 139 9.10 -0.22 7.11
CA GLN A 139 9.56 -1.31 6.26
C GLN A 139 8.71 -1.44 4.98
N PRO A 140 9.20 -1.00 3.81
CA PRO A 140 8.50 -1.15 2.54
C PRO A 140 8.05 -2.59 2.20
N SER A 141 8.79 -3.60 2.65
CA SER A 141 8.44 -5.02 2.43
C SER A 141 7.08 -5.42 3.03
N LYS A 142 6.61 -4.71 4.06
CA LYS A 142 5.30 -4.93 4.69
C LYS A 142 4.12 -4.55 3.79
N VAL A 143 4.33 -3.73 2.77
CA VAL A 143 3.30 -3.44 1.75
C VAL A 143 2.87 -4.73 1.06
N ALA A 144 3.81 -5.57 0.64
CA ALA A 144 3.51 -6.86 0.04
C ALA A 144 2.77 -7.81 1.01
N THR A 145 3.12 -7.76 2.30
CA THR A 145 2.42 -8.49 3.35
C THR A 145 0.97 -8.01 3.50
N ALA A 146 0.72 -6.71 3.54
CA ALA A 146 -0.63 -6.13 3.62
C ALA A 146 -1.50 -6.56 2.44
N ILE A 147 -0.96 -6.52 1.22
CA ILE A 147 -1.65 -6.98 0.01
C ILE A 147 -1.99 -8.49 0.10
N SER A 148 -1.05 -9.29 0.60
CA SER A 148 -1.27 -10.73 0.76
C SER A 148 -2.36 -11.04 1.76
N ILE A 149 -2.42 -10.30 2.87
CA ILE A 149 -3.50 -10.37 3.87
C ILE A 149 -4.84 -9.99 3.24
N GLY A 150 -4.90 -8.86 2.53
CA GLY A 150 -6.12 -8.41 1.85
C GLY A 150 -6.65 -9.44 0.84
N ARG A 151 -5.76 -10.04 0.02
CA ARG A 151 -6.14 -11.11 -0.91
C ARG A 151 -6.66 -12.36 -0.21
N ALA A 152 -6.04 -12.76 0.91
CA ALA A 152 -6.48 -13.89 1.69
C ALA A 152 -7.84 -13.63 2.34
N THR A 153 -8.03 -12.46 2.93
CA THR A 153 -9.30 -12.01 3.52
C THR A 153 -10.42 -12.02 2.48
N ARG A 154 -10.18 -11.43 1.31
CA ARG A 154 -11.15 -11.42 0.21
C ARG A 154 -11.56 -12.83 -0.21
N ARG A 155 -10.62 -13.77 -0.24
CA ARG A 155 -10.92 -15.18 -0.58
C ARG A 155 -11.81 -15.81 0.47
N ILE A 156 -11.53 -15.62 1.76
CA ILE A 156 -12.33 -16.14 2.86
C ILE A 156 -13.73 -15.53 2.84
N VAL A 157 -13.85 -14.22 2.67
CA VAL A 157 -15.14 -13.53 2.57
C VAL A 157 -15.98 -14.08 1.42
N LYS A 158 -15.38 -14.27 0.23
CA LYS A 158 -16.08 -14.87 -0.91
C LYS A 158 -16.56 -16.30 -0.62
N GLN A 159 -15.73 -17.11 0.07
CA GLN A 159 -16.11 -18.46 0.47
C GLN A 159 -17.29 -18.45 1.45
N ASN A 160 -17.26 -17.56 2.44
CA ASN A 160 -18.32 -17.44 3.43
C ASN A 160 -19.64 -16.99 2.78
N ILE A 161 -19.59 -15.98 1.90
CA ILE A 161 -20.78 -15.50 1.18
C ILE A 161 -21.35 -16.61 0.29
N ALA A 162 -20.51 -17.26 -0.52
CA ALA A 162 -20.96 -18.32 -1.41
C ALA A 162 -21.54 -19.51 -0.64
N GLY A 163 -20.90 -19.91 0.47
CA GLY A 163 -21.38 -20.96 1.35
C GLY A 163 -22.72 -20.61 2.00
N ALA A 164 -22.85 -19.39 2.52
CA ALA A 164 -24.08 -18.93 3.17
C ALA A 164 -25.25 -18.86 2.18
N ILE A 165 -25.04 -18.27 1.00
CA ILE A 165 -26.08 -18.20 -0.04
C ILE A 165 -26.44 -19.60 -0.54
N GLY A 166 -25.45 -20.46 -0.77
CA GLY A 166 -25.68 -21.83 -1.25
C GLY A 166 -26.53 -22.66 -0.30
N VAL A 167 -26.17 -22.67 1.00
CA VAL A 167 -26.95 -23.41 2.02
C VAL A 167 -28.35 -22.82 2.19
N LYS A 168 -28.50 -21.47 2.24
CA LYS A 168 -29.80 -20.82 2.36
C LYS A 168 -30.70 -21.14 1.16
N SER A 169 -30.17 -21.09 -0.05
CA SER A 169 -30.94 -21.44 -1.26
C SER A 169 -31.39 -22.90 -1.24
N LEU A 170 -30.53 -23.81 -0.81
CA LEU A 170 -30.82 -25.22 -0.73
C LEU A 170 -31.96 -25.48 0.30
N ILE A 171 -31.90 -24.84 1.47
CA ILE A 171 -32.92 -24.96 2.52
C ILE A 171 -34.25 -24.39 2.05
N LEU A 172 -34.27 -23.25 1.35
CA LEU A 172 -35.47 -22.63 0.82
C LEU A 172 -36.12 -23.56 -0.22
N ILE A 173 -35.37 -24.15 -1.13
CA ILE A 173 -35.88 -25.09 -2.12
C ILE A 173 -36.44 -26.35 -1.42
N ALA A 174 -35.68 -26.93 -0.48
CA ALA A 174 -36.14 -28.10 0.26
C ALA A 174 -37.37 -27.83 1.13
N GLY A 175 -37.46 -26.63 1.71
CA GLY A 175 -38.64 -26.16 2.45
C GLY A 175 -39.90 -26.00 1.57
N ALA A 176 -39.73 -25.45 0.37
CA ALA A 176 -40.80 -25.32 -0.62
C ALA A 176 -41.30 -26.70 -1.10
N CYS A 177 -40.40 -27.68 -1.14
CA CYS A 177 -40.77 -29.08 -1.44
C CYS A 177 -41.34 -29.86 -0.21
N GLY A 178 -41.41 -29.22 0.96
CA GLY A 178 -41.96 -29.87 2.18
C GLY A 178 -40.97 -30.79 2.90
N PHE A 179 -39.71 -30.81 2.53
CA PHE A 179 -38.66 -31.69 3.13
C PHE A 179 -38.00 -31.11 4.38
N VAL A 180 -38.17 -29.82 4.68
CA VAL A 180 -37.46 -29.15 5.77
C VAL A 180 -38.45 -28.48 6.72
N THR A 181 -38.28 -28.74 8.02
CA THR A 181 -39.05 -28.08 9.08
C THR A 181 -38.46 -26.68 9.40
N LEU A 182 -39.27 -25.79 10.00
CA LEU A 182 -38.82 -24.48 10.46
C LEU A 182 -37.60 -24.59 11.39
N TRP A 183 -37.59 -25.53 12.31
CA TRP A 183 -36.48 -25.73 13.23
C TRP A 183 -35.20 -26.14 12.51
N ALA A 184 -35.28 -27.01 11.51
CA ALA A 184 -34.11 -27.39 10.71
C ALA A 184 -33.55 -26.19 9.94
N ALA A 185 -34.39 -25.30 9.43
CA ALA A 185 -33.93 -24.07 8.78
C ALA A 185 -33.19 -23.14 9.76
N VAL A 186 -33.72 -22.96 10.99
CA VAL A 186 -33.05 -22.14 12.03
C VAL A 186 -31.71 -22.73 12.43
N PHE A 187 -31.61 -24.04 12.67
CA PHE A 187 -30.35 -24.70 13.01
C PHE A 187 -29.31 -24.60 11.88
N ALA A 188 -29.73 -24.69 10.65
CA ALA A 188 -28.83 -24.55 9.52
C ALA A 188 -28.33 -23.11 9.37
N ASP A 189 -29.12 -22.08 9.61
CA ASP A 189 -28.70 -20.67 9.57
C ASP A 189 -27.62 -20.38 10.65
N VAL A 190 -27.87 -20.82 11.88
CA VAL A 190 -26.89 -20.71 12.98
C VAL A 190 -25.63 -21.50 12.67
N GLY A 191 -25.78 -22.73 12.15
CA GLY A 191 -24.65 -23.58 11.78
C GLY A 191 -23.77 -22.95 10.70
N VAL A 192 -24.37 -22.36 9.68
CA VAL A 192 -23.64 -21.65 8.62
C VAL A 192 -22.88 -20.44 9.18
N ALA A 193 -23.49 -19.69 10.10
CA ALA A 193 -22.82 -18.56 10.74
C ALA A 193 -21.59 -19.01 11.54
N LEU A 194 -21.71 -20.08 12.31
CA LEU A 194 -20.58 -20.65 13.04
C LEU A 194 -19.45 -21.15 12.11
N LEU A 195 -19.82 -21.84 11.02
CA LEU A 195 -18.85 -22.29 10.03
C LEU A 195 -18.12 -21.10 9.36
N ALA A 196 -18.84 -20.01 9.08
CA ALA A 196 -18.25 -18.79 8.53
C ALA A 196 -17.24 -18.13 9.51
N VAL A 197 -17.57 -18.12 10.81
CA VAL A 197 -16.64 -17.64 11.84
C VAL A 197 -15.39 -18.54 11.90
N LEU A 198 -15.56 -19.86 11.97
CA LEU A 198 -14.44 -20.80 11.99
C LEU A 198 -13.55 -20.69 10.75
N ASN A 199 -14.17 -20.50 9.56
CA ASN A 199 -13.42 -20.27 8.33
C ASN A 199 -12.64 -18.94 8.38
N SER A 200 -13.20 -17.90 9.01
CA SER A 200 -12.53 -16.60 9.16
C SER A 200 -11.33 -16.66 10.11
N VAL A 201 -11.44 -17.43 11.20
CA VAL A 201 -10.32 -17.61 12.17
C VAL A 201 -9.09 -18.24 11.52
N ARG A 202 -9.24 -19.00 10.43
CA ARG A 202 -8.10 -19.59 9.70
C ARG A 202 -7.06 -18.56 9.23
N ILE A 203 -7.44 -17.28 9.09
CA ILE A 203 -6.50 -16.23 8.69
C ILE A 203 -5.42 -16.00 9.76
N LEU A 204 -5.76 -16.19 11.05
CA LEU A 204 -4.85 -15.99 12.17
C LEU A 204 -3.71 -17.03 12.20
N SER A 205 -3.95 -18.21 11.67
CA SER A 205 -2.94 -19.28 11.60
C SER A 205 -2.05 -19.20 10.35
N LYS A 206 -2.39 -18.31 9.42
CA LYS A 206 -1.64 -18.17 8.15
C LYS A 206 -0.43 -17.25 8.34
N LYS A 207 0.76 -17.77 8.10
CA LYS A 207 1.97 -16.94 8.03
C LYS A 207 2.00 -16.17 6.71
N PHE A 208 2.16 -14.86 6.81
CA PHE A 208 2.34 -13.94 5.68
C PHE A 208 3.78 -13.43 5.74
N GLU A 209 4.68 -14.18 5.17
CA GLU A 209 6.09 -13.79 5.00
C GLU A 209 6.30 -13.07 3.68
#